data_a256e6f02f11e979bee18790c1f52410
#
_entry.id   a256e6f02f11e979bee18790c1f52410
#
_cell.length_a   1.000
_cell.length_b   1.000
_cell.length_c   1.000
_cell.angle_alpha   90.00
_cell.angle_beta   90.00
_cell.angle_gamma   90.00
#
_symmetry.space_group_name_H-M   'P 1'
#
loop_
_entity.id
_entity.type
_entity.pdbx_description
1 polymer ?
#
loop_
_entity_poly.entity_id
_entity_poly.type
_entity_poly.pdbx_seq_one_letter_code
_entity_poly.pdbx_strand_id
1 'polypeptide(L)'
;ALLGSTGLLPQVLQAQTAPAAITRDSARALLPSGVQSGDVLAHSAIVWARASRDARMWLEWSTTASFAQSQRVRGPDLLASSDGTGRIDLQGLPAGQDIFYRVTLEDFASANVRSPVQQGHFRTPQAAHQPARKGLRLVWSGDTAGQGWGINEDFGGMRIYEAMRQTNPDVFVHSGDTIYADGPILPEVRLPDGTLWKNLVTPEVAKVAETLNEYRGRYRYNLMDANVRAFSSEVAQIWQWDDHEVTNNYSSSKSLLGNAAYTEKNVELLTARGQRAFMEYAPIRPFGAAESQRIYRVLPQGPLADVFVLDMRSYRGPNTTNLQTQESADTDLLGRPQIEW
;
A
#
# COMPACT_ATOMS: atom_id res chain seq x y z
N ALA A 1 -4.38 -27.26 -81.94
CA ALA A 1 -5.06 -26.97 -80.70
C ALA A 1 -4.01 -26.50 -79.70
N LEU A 2 -3.97 -25.18 -79.48
CA LEU A 2 -3.10 -24.58 -78.46
C LEU A 2 -4.01 -24.20 -77.25
N LEU A 3 -3.78 -24.84 -76.15
CA LEU A 3 -4.39 -24.50 -74.84
C LEU A 3 -3.57 -23.41 -74.15
N GLY A 4 -4.12 -22.20 -74.03
CA GLY A 4 -3.54 -21.12 -73.25
C GLY A 4 -3.88 -21.29 -71.76
N SER A 5 -2.88 -21.45 -70.91
CA SER A 5 -3.02 -21.42 -69.45
C SER A 5 -2.99 -19.95 -68.94
N THR A 6 -4.10 -19.43 -68.50
CA THR A 6 -4.18 -18.16 -67.78
C THR A 6 -3.72 -18.41 -66.39
N GLY A 7 -2.50 -17.99 -66.05
CA GLY A 7 -1.99 -17.97 -64.69
C GLY A 7 -2.64 -16.85 -63.89
N LEU A 8 -3.43 -17.20 -62.85
CA LEU A 8 -3.89 -16.28 -61.81
C LEU A 8 -2.70 -15.97 -60.90
N LEU A 9 -2.22 -14.74 -60.93
CA LEU A 9 -1.29 -14.22 -59.93
C LEU A 9 -2.02 -14.06 -58.59
N PRO A 10 -1.45 -14.50 -57.47
CA PRO A 10 -2.05 -14.25 -56.18
C PRO A 10 -2.03 -12.75 -55.88
N GLN A 11 -3.19 -12.17 -55.69
CA GLN A 11 -3.31 -10.81 -55.10
C GLN A 11 -2.82 -10.87 -53.64
N VAL A 12 -1.68 -10.26 -53.38
CA VAL A 12 -1.21 -10.00 -52.02
C VAL A 12 -2.17 -8.97 -51.42
N LEU A 13 -3.08 -9.43 -50.55
CA LEU A 13 -3.87 -8.57 -49.68
C LEU A 13 -2.89 -7.81 -48.79
N GLN A 14 -2.60 -6.55 -49.11
CA GLN A 14 -1.97 -5.63 -48.17
C GLN A 14 -2.95 -5.42 -47.04
N ALA A 15 -2.65 -6.00 -45.87
CA ALA A 15 -3.35 -5.65 -44.66
C ALA A 15 -3.15 -4.15 -44.42
N GLN A 16 -4.19 -3.38 -44.61
CA GLN A 16 -4.21 -1.99 -44.15
C GLN A 16 -4.08 -2.02 -42.63
N THR A 17 -2.90 -1.66 -42.13
CA THR A 17 -2.73 -1.39 -40.71
C THR A 17 -3.57 -0.16 -40.40
N ALA A 18 -4.67 -0.35 -39.67
CA ALA A 18 -5.43 0.75 -39.17
C ALA A 18 -4.48 1.66 -38.35
N PRO A 19 -4.58 2.99 -38.48
CA PRO A 19 -3.75 3.90 -37.69
C PRO A 19 -3.96 3.59 -36.22
N ALA A 20 -2.86 3.48 -35.45
CA ALA A 20 -2.91 3.25 -34.03
C ALA A 20 -3.78 4.35 -33.38
N ALA A 21 -4.86 3.96 -32.75
CA ALA A 21 -5.69 4.90 -32.01
C ALA A 21 -4.88 5.45 -30.82
N ILE A 22 -4.44 6.69 -30.89
CA ILE A 22 -3.77 7.36 -29.75
C ILE A 22 -4.84 7.67 -28.71
N THR A 23 -4.90 6.90 -27.65
CA THR A 23 -5.78 7.17 -26.52
C THR A 23 -5.14 8.25 -25.63
N ARG A 24 -5.81 9.36 -25.41
CA ARG A 24 -5.35 10.43 -24.50
C ARG A 24 -5.29 9.90 -23.08
N ASP A 25 -4.34 10.37 -22.26
CA ASP A 25 -4.23 9.98 -20.86
C ASP A 25 -5.50 10.26 -20.06
N SER A 26 -6.20 11.35 -20.36
CA SER A 26 -7.52 11.67 -19.80
C SER A 26 -8.60 10.58 -20.05
N ALA A 27 -8.41 9.77 -21.08
CA ALA A 27 -9.31 8.68 -21.44
C ALA A 27 -8.87 7.31 -20.87
N ARG A 28 -7.76 7.26 -20.15
CA ARG A 28 -7.22 6.04 -19.53
C ARG A 28 -7.42 6.04 -18.02
N ALA A 29 -7.60 4.88 -17.42
CA ALA A 29 -7.37 4.73 -15.99
C ALA A 29 -5.88 4.92 -15.71
N LEU A 30 -5.53 5.62 -14.63
CA LEU A 30 -4.15 5.88 -14.21
C LEU A 30 -3.87 5.21 -12.86
N LEU A 31 -2.59 5.08 -12.52
CA LEU A 31 -2.08 4.56 -11.23
C LEU A 31 -1.47 5.74 -10.43
N PRO A 32 -2.28 6.68 -9.91
CA PRO A 32 -1.78 7.93 -9.33
C PRO A 32 -0.99 7.72 -8.04
N SER A 33 -1.22 6.59 -7.36
CA SER A 33 -0.57 6.24 -6.09
C SER A 33 0.64 5.32 -6.26
N GLY A 34 1.09 5.07 -7.51
CA GLY A 34 2.16 4.11 -7.78
C GLY A 34 1.73 2.67 -7.52
N VAL A 35 2.71 1.84 -7.22
CA VAL A 35 2.55 0.42 -6.86
C VAL A 35 3.34 0.12 -5.59
N GLN A 36 2.91 -0.89 -4.82
CA GLN A 36 3.59 -1.33 -3.61
C GLN A 36 3.65 -2.85 -3.57
N SER A 37 4.68 -3.40 -2.93
CA SER A 37 4.74 -4.80 -2.56
C SER A 37 4.80 -4.95 -1.04
N GLY A 38 4.24 -6.02 -0.50
CA GLY A 38 4.31 -6.28 0.92
C GLY A 38 4.00 -7.73 1.29
N ASP A 39 4.10 -8.05 2.57
CA ASP A 39 3.94 -9.40 3.11
C ASP A 39 4.65 -10.45 2.26
N VAL A 40 5.90 -10.12 1.87
CA VAL A 40 6.72 -10.97 1.01
C VAL A 40 7.25 -12.15 1.81
N LEU A 41 6.95 -13.34 1.32
CA LEU A 41 7.41 -14.62 1.83
C LEU A 41 8.28 -15.33 0.80
N ALA A 42 8.87 -16.46 1.15
CA ALA A 42 9.75 -17.22 0.26
C ALA A 42 9.10 -17.55 -1.11
N HIS A 43 7.79 -17.78 -1.12
CA HIS A 43 7.08 -18.24 -2.32
C HIS A 43 5.84 -17.42 -2.67
N SER A 44 5.62 -16.30 -2.00
CA SER A 44 4.45 -15.44 -2.24
C SER A 44 4.70 -13.98 -1.87
N ALA A 45 3.91 -13.07 -2.43
CA ALA A 45 3.97 -11.65 -2.13
C ALA A 45 2.64 -10.97 -2.46
N ILE A 46 2.31 -9.94 -1.72
CA ILE A 46 1.23 -9.03 -2.08
C ILE A 46 1.79 -7.93 -3.00
N VAL A 47 1.08 -7.66 -4.10
CA VAL A 47 1.29 -6.44 -4.91
C VAL A 47 0.01 -5.65 -4.91
N TRP A 48 0.11 -4.40 -4.54
CA TRP A 48 -0.99 -3.46 -4.38
C TRP A 48 -0.92 -2.35 -5.43
N ALA A 49 -2.09 -1.88 -5.86
CA ALA A 49 -2.22 -0.70 -6.71
C ALA A 49 -3.56 -0.01 -6.47
N ARG A 50 -3.63 1.26 -6.91
CA ARG A 50 -4.86 2.07 -6.91
C ARG A 50 -5.10 2.68 -8.29
N ALA A 51 -6.32 2.49 -8.79
CA ALA A 51 -6.77 3.08 -10.05
C ALA A 51 -7.45 4.45 -9.81
N SER A 52 -7.33 5.36 -10.77
CA SER A 52 -8.01 6.66 -10.74
C SER A 52 -9.51 6.56 -11.05
N ARG A 53 -9.97 5.45 -11.61
CA ARG A 53 -11.36 5.10 -11.90
C ARG A 53 -11.48 3.58 -12.05
N ASP A 54 -12.70 3.08 -12.13
CA ASP A 54 -12.96 1.65 -12.28
C ASP A 54 -12.19 1.05 -13.45
N ALA A 55 -11.41 0.01 -13.17
CA ALA A 55 -10.53 -0.64 -14.14
C ALA A 55 -10.15 -2.05 -13.68
N ARG A 56 -9.67 -2.86 -14.59
CA ARG A 56 -9.14 -4.20 -14.31
C ARG A 56 -7.63 -4.15 -14.13
N MET A 57 -7.14 -4.70 -13.02
CA MET A 57 -5.71 -4.79 -12.75
C MET A 57 -5.10 -5.99 -13.49
N TRP A 58 -3.97 -5.75 -14.13
CA TRP A 58 -3.08 -6.77 -14.68
C TRP A 58 -1.70 -6.62 -14.09
N LEU A 59 -1.09 -7.73 -13.74
CA LEU A 59 0.29 -7.79 -13.28
C LEU A 59 1.08 -8.75 -14.16
N GLU A 60 2.31 -8.35 -14.44
CA GLU A 60 3.32 -9.22 -15.07
C GLU A 60 4.55 -9.21 -14.18
N TRP A 61 5.15 -10.39 -13.94
CA TRP A 61 6.35 -10.50 -13.14
C TRP A 61 7.41 -11.40 -13.80
N SER A 62 8.66 -11.18 -13.41
CA SER A 62 9.84 -11.91 -13.91
C SER A 62 10.93 -11.92 -12.84
N THR A 63 11.86 -12.87 -12.95
CA THR A 63 13.10 -12.89 -12.16
C THR A 63 14.20 -12.03 -12.78
N THR A 64 13.93 -11.37 -13.91
CA THR A 64 14.88 -10.48 -14.58
C THR A 64 14.20 -9.16 -14.96
N ALA A 65 14.93 -8.06 -14.81
CA ALA A 65 14.44 -6.72 -15.12
C ALA A 65 14.06 -6.53 -16.61
N SER A 66 14.57 -7.39 -17.49
CA SER A 66 14.26 -7.34 -18.91
C SER A 66 12.88 -7.91 -19.26
N PHE A 67 12.24 -8.67 -18.36
CA PHE A 67 10.99 -9.39 -18.63
C PHE A 67 11.05 -10.32 -19.84
N ALA A 68 12.25 -10.81 -20.20
CA ALA A 68 12.42 -11.72 -21.34
C ALA A 68 11.61 -13.02 -21.17
N GLN A 69 11.47 -13.48 -19.94
CA GLN A 69 10.55 -14.53 -19.51
C GLN A 69 9.70 -13.98 -18.39
N SER A 70 8.41 -13.87 -18.62
CA SER A 70 7.49 -13.28 -17.65
C SER A 70 6.23 -14.13 -17.51
N GLN A 71 5.60 -14.01 -16.34
CA GLN A 71 4.29 -14.58 -16.07
C GLN A 71 3.30 -13.43 -15.88
N ARG A 72 2.12 -13.59 -16.47
CA ARG A 72 1.05 -12.60 -16.41
C ARG A 72 -0.10 -13.12 -15.56
N VAL A 73 -0.54 -12.27 -14.63
CA VAL A 73 -1.62 -12.57 -13.67
C VAL A 73 -2.72 -11.54 -13.84
N ARG A 74 -3.95 -12.01 -13.95
CA ARG A 74 -5.12 -11.14 -13.86
C ARG A 74 -5.40 -10.84 -12.38
N GLY A 75 -5.45 -9.56 -12.02
CA GLY A 75 -5.83 -9.08 -10.70
C GLY A 75 -7.34 -8.84 -10.57
N PRO A 76 -7.74 -8.24 -9.44
CA PRO A 76 -9.11 -7.85 -9.19
C PRO A 76 -9.53 -6.69 -10.09
N ASP A 77 -10.84 -6.50 -10.15
CA ASP A 77 -11.43 -5.26 -10.65
C ASP A 77 -11.31 -4.20 -9.54
N LEU A 78 -10.66 -3.09 -9.85
CA LEU A 78 -10.45 -1.96 -8.96
C LEU A 78 -11.64 -1.02 -9.09
N LEU A 79 -12.44 -0.90 -8.03
CA LEU A 79 -13.73 -0.23 -8.08
C LEU A 79 -13.77 0.99 -7.14
N ALA A 80 -14.59 1.97 -7.48
CA ALA A 80 -14.81 3.16 -6.66
C ALA A 80 -15.26 2.83 -5.22
N SER A 81 -15.96 1.71 -5.01
CA SER A 81 -16.40 1.25 -3.69
C SER A 81 -15.24 0.97 -2.71
N SER A 82 -14.06 0.60 -3.24
CA SER A 82 -12.80 0.44 -2.51
C SER A 82 -11.79 1.55 -2.83
N ASP A 83 -12.24 2.73 -3.21
CA ASP A 83 -11.39 3.86 -3.64
C ASP A 83 -10.42 3.49 -4.77
N GLY A 84 -10.81 2.55 -5.61
CA GLY A 84 -9.98 2.04 -6.70
C GLY A 84 -8.80 1.18 -6.24
N THR A 85 -8.70 0.81 -4.98
CA THR A 85 -7.60 -0.02 -4.46
C THR A 85 -7.85 -1.51 -4.73
N GLY A 86 -6.75 -2.24 -4.87
CA GLY A 86 -6.77 -3.69 -4.93
C GLY A 86 -5.39 -4.29 -4.83
N ARG A 87 -5.36 -5.60 -4.63
CA ARG A 87 -4.11 -6.34 -4.45
C ARG A 87 -4.18 -7.70 -5.11
N ILE A 88 -3.02 -8.18 -5.52
CA ILE A 88 -2.80 -9.53 -6.04
C ILE A 88 -1.93 -10.26 -5.02
N ASP A 89 -2.36 -11.43 -4.57
CA ASP A 89 -1.52 -12.37 -3.83
C ASP A 89 -0.80 -13.26 -4.85
N LEU A 90 0.45 -12.91 -5.16
CA LEU A 90 1.31 -13.71 -6.02
C LEU A 90 1.73 -14.97 -5.28
N GLN A 91 1.58 -16.12 -5.93
CA GLN A 91 1.95 -17.42 -5.42
C GLN A 91 2.96 -18.10 -6.35
N GLY A 92 3.71 -19.09 -5.82
CA GLY A 92 4.65 -19.88 -6.60
C GLY A 92 5.92 -19.12 -7.01
N LEU A 93 6.26 -18.05 -6.29
CA LEU A 93 7.50 -17.31 -6.52
C LEU A 93 8.72 -18.15 -6.14
N PRO A 94 9.86 -18.00 -6.84
CA PRO A 94 11.11 -18.63 -6.44
C PRO A 94 11.68 -17.95 -5.19
N ALA A 95 12.15 -18.76 -4.23
CA ALA A 95 12.75 -18.26 -3.00
C ALA A 95 14.15 -17.67 -3.22
N GLY A 96 14.50 -16.64 -2.48
CA GLY A 96 15.83 -16.02 -2.45
C GLY A 96 16.21 -15.27 -3.73
N GLN A 97 15.23 -14.81 -4.49
CA GLN A 97 15.45 -14.14 -5.78
C GLN A 97 14.82 -12.75 -5.82
N ASP A 98 15.39 -11.90 -6.70
CA ASP A 98 14.78 -10.64 -7.06
C ASP A 98 13.59 -10.89 -8.00
N ILE A 99 12.46 -10.26 -7.70
CA ILE A 99 11.23 -10.32 -8.48
C ILE A 99 10.93 -8.92 -8.98
N PHE A 100 10.91 -8.77 -10.29
CA PHE A 100 10.50 -7.54 -10.96
C PHE A 100 9.04 -7.69 -11.37
N TYR A 101 8.26 -6.65 -11.14
CA TYR A 101 6.85 -6.67 -11.52
C TYR A 101 6.45 -5.37 -12.21
N ARG A 102 5.43 -5.45 -13.03
CA ARG A 102 4.79 -4.30 -13.66
C ARG A 102 3.28 -4.44 -13.65
N VAL A 103 2.62 -3.35 -13.32
CA VAL A 103 1.18 -3.26 -13.23
C VAL A 103 0.65 -2.38 -14.34
N THR A 104 -0.42 -2.82 -14.98
CA THR A 104 -1.21 -2.05 -15.94
C THR A 104 -2.69 -2.16 -15.59
N LEU A 105 -3.44 -1.13 -15.93
CA LEU A 105 -4.89 -1.13 -15.82
C LEU A 105 -5.50 -1.29 -17.22
N GLU A 106 -6.55 -2.09 -17.31
CA GLU A 106 -7.36 -2.29 -18.50
C GLU A 106 -8.72 -1.64 -18.25
N ASP A 107 -9.14 -0.79 -19.17
CA ASP A 107 -10.45 -0.13 -19.10
C ASP A 107 -11.58 -1.14 -19.32
N PHE A 108 -12.68 -1.02 -18.57
CA PHE A 108 -13.82 -1.93 -18.73
C PHE A 108 -14.55 -1.77 -20.07
N ALA A 109 -14.56 -0.57 -20.62
CA ALA A 109 -15.23 -0.31 -21.89
C ALA A 109 -14.41 -0.81 -23.11
N SER A 110 -13.08 -0.95 -22.96
CA SER A 110 -12.21 -1.37 -24.05
C SER A 110 -10.91 -2.00 -23.54
N ALA A 111 -10.73 -3.28 -23.75
CA ALA A 111 -9.52 -4.04 -23.40
C ALA A 111 -8.25 -3.52 -24.10
N ASN A 112 -8.39 -2.76 -25.18
CA ASN A 112 -7.26 -2.14 -25.89
C ASN A 112 -6.78 -0.84 -25.24
N VAL A 113 -7.58 -0.27 -24.34
CA VAL A 113 -7.23 0.95 -23.60
C VAL A 113 -6.58 0.56 -22.28
N ARG A 114 -5.29 0.83 -22.17
CA ARG A 114 -4.48 0.48 -20.99
C ARG A 114 -3.80 1.71 -20.40
N SER A 115 -3.57 1.66 -19.09
CA SER A 115 -2.76 2.67 -18.38
C SER A 115 -1.31 2.65 -18.87
N PRO A 116 -0.54 3.72 -18.62
CA PRO A 116 0.91 3.61 -18.53
C PRO A 116 1.31 2.52 -17.54
N VAL A 117 2.45 1.89 -17.79
CA VAL A 117 3.01 0.85 -16.92
C VAL A 117 3.60 1.48 -15.66
N GLN A 118 3.28 0.91 -14.49
CA GLN A 118 4.02 1.17 -13.25
C GLN A 118 4.83 -0.07 -12.90
N GLN A 119 6.09 0.13 -12.53
CA GLN A 119 7.03 -0.96 -12.23
C GLN A 119 7.48 -0.91 -10.78
N GLY A 120 7.82 -2.07 -10.25
CA GLY A 120 8.46 -2.21 -8.96
C GLY A 120 9.27 -3.51 -8.91
N HIS A 121 9.95 -3.69 -7.80
CA HIS A 121 10.65 -4.93 -7.51
C HIS A 121 10.68 -5.19 -6.01
N PHE A 122 10.94 -6.41 -5.64
CA PHE A 122 11.21 -6.86 -4.29
C PHE A 122 12.07 -8.12 -4.33
N ARG A 123 12.62 -8.49 -3.18
CA ARG A 123 13.34 -9.73 -3.03
C ARG A 123 12.55 -10.72 -2.18
N THR A 124 12.37 -11.95 -2.66
CA THR A 124 11.83 -13.03 -1.81
C THR A 124 12.90 -13.48 -0.82
N PRO A 125 12.53 -13.72 0.47
CA PRO A 125 13.44 -14.35 1.40
C PRO A 125 13.81 -15.78 0.96
N GLN A 126 14.94 -16.29 1.45
CA GLN A 126 15.31 -17.68 1.26
C GLN A 126 14.29 -18.57 1.98
N ALA A 127 14.12 -19.81 1.51
CA ALA A 127 13.28 -20.77 2.24
C ALA A 127 13.91 -21.09 3.62
N ALA A 128 13.08 -21.17 4.65
CA ALA A 128 13.55 -21.31 6.04
C ALA A 128 14.47 -22.52 6.29
N HIS A 129 14.28 -23.60 5.52
CA HIS A 129 15.11 -24.82 5.63
C HIS A 129 16.45 -24.74 4.87
N GLN A 130 16.71 -23.66 4.14
CA GLN A 130 17.96 -23.46 3.41
C GLN A 130 18.99 -22.76 4.29
N PRO A 131 20.30 -23.07 4.12
CA PRO A 131 21.36 -22.31 4.79
C PRO A 131 21.30 -20.85 4.39
N ALA A 132 21.50 -19.96 5.35
CA ALA A 132 21.59 -18.53 5.07
C ALA A 132 22.78 -18.25 4.15
N ARG A 133 22.48 -17.76 2.93
CA ARG A 133 23.51 -17.42 1.93
C ARG A 133 23.80 -15.91 1.86
N LYS A 134 22.85 -15.11 2.33
CA LYS A 134 22.91 -13.65 2.31
C LYS A 134 22.31 -13.12 3.62
N GLY A 135 22.85 -12.03 4.14
CA GLY A 135 22.26 -11.32 5.27
C GLY A 135 20.90 -10.68 4.89
N LEU A 136 20.08 -10.42 5.88
CA LEU A 136 18.85 -9.63 5.77
C LEU A 136 19.16 -8.18 6.09
N ARG A 137 18.82 -7.25 5.17
CA ARG A 137 18.87 -5.81 5.42
C ARG A 137 17.46 -5.31 5.68
N LEU A 138 17.20 -4.97 6.92
CA LEU A 138 15.92 -4.46 7.38
C LEU A 138 16.06 -2.97 7.69
N VAL A 139 15.11 -2.16 7.21
CA VAL A 139 14.89 -0.78 7.65
C VAL A 139 13.61 -0.74 8.45
N TRP A 140 13.60 0.02 9.52
CA TRP A 140 12.46 0.14 10.41
C TRP A 140 12.21 1.60 10.77
N SER A 141 10.94 2.00 10.76
CA SER A 141 10.47 3.31 11.21
C SER A 141 8.99 3.20 11.58
N GLY A 142 8.47 4.20 12.27
CA GLY A 142 7.05 4.52 12.40
C GLY A 142 6.81 5.95 11.95
N ASP A 143 5.59 6.42 12.13
CA ASP A 143 5.18 7.83 12.05
C ASP A 143 5.44 8.48 10.69
N THR A 144 4.44 8.48 9.82
CA THR A 144 4.53 9.12 8.51
C THR A 144 3.72 10.42 8.49
N ALA A 145 4.39 11.56 8.43
CA ALA A 145 3.82 12.91 8.30
C ALA A 145 2.59 13.16 9.20
N GLY A 146 2.72 13.90 10.25
CA GLY A 146 1.62 14.15 11.16
C GLY A 146 1.77 15.38 12.03
N GLN A 147 0.78 15.65 12.86
CA GLN A 147 0.76 16.73 13.85
C GLN A 147 1.00 18.13 13.25
N GLY A 148 0.38 18.37 12.08
CA GLY A 148 0.51 19.63 11.34
C GLY A 148 1.62 19.64 10.29
N TRP A 149 2.50 18.66 10.28
CA TRP A 149 3.58 18.50 9.30
C TRP A 149 3.12 17.62 8.14
N GLY A 150 3.39 18.05 6.92
CA GLY A 150 3.02 17.34 5.70
C GLY A 150 4.09 17.46 4.63
N ILE A 151 3.70 17.17 3.39
CA ILE A 151 4.57 17.24 2.23
C ILE A 151 4.94 18.72 1.97
N ASN A 152 6.25 19.01 2.00
CA ASN A 152 6.81 20.27 1.57
C ASN A 152 7.62 20.04 0.29
N GLU A 153 7.07 20.45 -0.85
CA GLU A 153 7.69 20.25 -2.16
C GLU A 153 8.98 21.08 -2.31
N ASP A 154 9.03 22.30 -1.75
CA ASP A 154 10.24 23.15 -1.76
C ASP A 154 11.40 22.49 -1.02
N PHE A 155 11.10 21.63 -0.04
CA PHE A 155 12.09 20.87 0.75
C PHE A 155 12.41 19.50 0.12
N GLY A 156 11.78 19.15 -0.99
CA GLY A 156 11.97 17.88 -1.69
C GLY A 156 11.11 16.73 -1.15
N GLY A 157 9.99 17.05 -0.50
CA GLY A 157 9.03 16.07 0.02
C GLY A 157 9.55 15.28 1.23
N MET A 158 9.11 14.04 1.36
CA MET A 158 9.45 13.13 2.46
C MET A 158 10.81 12.45 2.20
N ARG A 159 11.89 13.21 2.28
CA ARG A 159 13.25 12.80 1.91
C ARG A 159 13.81 11.61 2.69
N ILE A 160 13.28 11.32 3.87
CA ILE A 160 13.67 10.13 4.65
C ILE A 160 13.42 8.83 3.89
N TYR A 161 12.33 8.76 3.09
CA TYR A 161 12.03 7.60 2.28
C TYR A 161 13.09 7.38 1.18
N GLU A 162 13.58 8.46 0.57
CA GLU A 162 14.70 8.36 -0.38
C GLU A 162 15.98 7.92 0.31
N ALA A 163 16.30 8.47 1.49
CA ALA A 163 17.47 8.06 2.25
C ALA A 163 17.41 6.57 2.64
N MET A 164 16.25 6.07 3.07
CA MET A 164 16.04 4.64 3.34
C MET A 164 16.17 3.80 2.05
N ARG A 165 15.59 4.24 0.93
CA ARG A 165 15.69 3.56 -0.37
C ARG A 165 17.13 3.37 -0.81
N GLN A 166 17.97 4.39 -0.65
CA GLN A 166 19.39 4.35 -1.00
C GLN A 166 20.19 3.33 -0.18
N THR A 167 19.72 2.90 0.98
CA THR A 167 20.34 1.80 1.71
C THR A 167 20.10 0.42 1.08
N ASN A 168 19.23 0.34 0.06
CA ASN A 168 18.86 -0.87 -0.65
C ASN A 168 18.41 -1.99 0.31
N PRO A 169 17.37 -1.77 1.12
CA PRO A 169 16.89 -2.77 2.07
C PRO A 169 16.10 -3.88 1.38
N ASP A 170 16.13 -5.08 1.98
CA ASP A 170 15.30 -6.21 1.53
C ASP A 170 13.84 -6.02 1.99
N VAL A 171 13.63 -5.37 3.15
CA VAL A 171 12.32 -5.17 3.75
C VAL A 171 12.27 -3.91 4.62
N PHE A 172 11.13 -3.25 4.62
CA PHE A 172 10.81 -2.14 5.50
C PHE A 172 9.67 -2.53 6.46
N VAL A 173 9.88 -2.29 7.76
CA VAL A 173 8.85 -2.46 8.79
C VAL A 173 8.36 -1.08 9.20
N HIS A 174 7.06 -0.83 8.98
CA HIS A 174 6.37 0.37 9.45
C HIS A 174 5.57 0.01 10.70
N SER A 175 5.96 0.52 11.85
CA SER A 175 5.41 0.14 13.15
C SER A 175 4.17 0.93 13.57
N GLY A 176 3.40 1.43 12.62
CA GLY A 176 2.16 2.17 12.85
C GLY A 176 2.31 3.67 12.64
N ASP A 177 1.20 4.40 12.80
CA ASP A 177 1.05 5.80 12.45
C ASP A 177 1.44 6.06 10.97
N THR A 178 0.95 5.16 10.11
CA THR A 178 1.09 5.32 8.65
C THR A 178 0.33 6.55 8.15
N ILE A 179 -0.64 7.00 8.92
CA ILE A 179 -1.36 8.28 8.77
C ILE A 179 -1.65 8.87 10.15
N TYR A 180 -1.87 10.17 10.19
CA TYR A 180 -2.39 10.90 11.35
C TYR A 180 -3.81 11.37 11.05
N ALA A 181 -4.81 10.50 11.27
CA ALA A 181 -6.21 10.80 10.96
C ALA A 181 -6.76 11.97 11.79
N ASP A 182 -6.22 12.18 12.98
CA ASP A 182 -6.60 13.20 13.96
C ASP A 182 -5.72 14.47 13.95
N GLY A 183 -4.71 14.51 13.07
CA GLY A 183 -3.80 15.65 12.92
C GLY A 183 -4.09 16.45 11.64
N PRO A 184 -4.81 17.60 11.71
CA PRO A 184 -4.96 18.48 10.55
C PRO A 184 -3.60 18.93 10.02
N ILE A 185 -3.43 18.93 8.70
CA ILE A 185 -2.25 19.51 8.04
C ILE A 185 -2.60 20.94 7.64
N LEU A 186 -1.91 21.89 8.27
CA LEU A 186 -2.09 23.31 8.02
C LEU A 186 -1.29 23.73 6.78
N PRO A 187 -1.71 24.79 6.06
CA PRO A 187 -0.96 25.26 4.88
C PRO A 187 0.51 25.59 5.18
N GLU A 188 0.78 26.07 6.40
CA GLU A 188 2.14 26.40 6.83
C GLU A 188 2.33 26.19 8.32
N VAL A 189 3.56 25.84 8.71
CA VAL A 189 4.01 25.76 10.11
C VAL A 189 5.27 26.63 10.25
N ARG A 190 5.30 27.50 11.27
CA ARG A 190 6.46 28.32 11.56
C ARG A 190 7.46 27.56 12.44
N LEU A 191 8.68 27.44 11.93
CA LEU A 191 9.77 26.83 12.68
C LEU A 191 10.30 27.78 13.80
N PRO A 192 11.01 27.26 14.82
CA PRO A 192 11.59 28.08 15.88
C PRO A 192 12.55 29.16 15.39
N ASP A 193 13.25 28.95 14.27
CA ASP A 193 14.14 29.93 13.62
C ASP A 193 13.40 30.98 12.79
N GLY A 194 12.06 30.93 12.74
CA GLY A 194 11.21 31.81 11.95
C GLY A 194 10.96 31.38 10.52
N THR A 195 11.63 30.34 10.03
CA THR A 195 11.38 29.76 8.70
C THR A 195 9.96 29.22 8.60
N LEU A 196 9.35 29.36 7.42
CA LEU A 196 8.02 28.79 7.14
C LEU A 196 8.17 27.46 6.43
N TRP A 197 7.62 26.43 7.07
CA TRP A 197 7.39 25.13 6.44
C TRP A 197 6.05 25.15 5.75
N LYS A 198 6.04 25.10 4.44
CA LYS A 198 4.82 25.12 3.61
C LYS A 198 4.38 23.70 3.29
N ASN A 199 3.16 23.37 3.64
CA ASN A 199 2.58 22.07 3.38
C ASN A 199 1.73 22.09 2.10
N LEU A 200 1.83 21.01 1.31
CA LEU A 200 0.76 20.64 0.41
C LEU A 200 -0.48 20.28 1.26
N VAL A 201 -1.65 20.77 0.90
CA VAL A 201 -2.88 20.49 1.64
C VAL A 201 -3.97 20.03 0.69
N THR A 202 -4.65 18.94 1.03
CA THR A 202 -5.89 18.52 0.36
C THR A 202 -7.08 18.68 1.31
N PRO A 203 -8.32 18.73 0.80
CA PRO A 203 -9.51 18.86 1.67
C PRO A 203 -9.58 17.78 2.76
N GLU A 204 -9.16 16.56 2.46
CA GLU A 204 -9.25 15.42 3.37
C GLU A 204 -8.26 15.51 4.54
N VAL A 205 -7.16 16.25 4.40
CA VAL A 205 -6.14 16.39 5.46
C VAL A 205 -6.25 17.70 6.24
N ALA A 206 -7.14 18.60 5.82
CA ALA A 206 -7.29 19.94 6.44
C ALA A 206 -8.01 19.94 7.80
N LYS A 207 -8.66 18.84 8.17
CA LYS A 207 -9.33 18.65 9.47
C LYS A 207 -9.12 17.21 9.95
N VAL A 208 -9.58 16.87 11.15
CA VAL A 208 -9.62 15.47 11.61
C VAL A 208 -10.48 14.62 10.69
N ALA A 209 -10.07 13.39 10.43
CA ALA A 209 -10.82 12.48 9.59
C ALA A 209 -12.03 11.91 10.34
N GLU A 210 -13.22 12.02 9.73
CA GLU A 210 -14.46 11.50 10.27
C GLU A 210 -15.17 10.58 9.29
N THR A 211 -15.11 10.88 8.00
CA THR A 211 -15.69 10.06 6.93
C THR A 211 -14.68 9.06 6.37
N LEU A 212 -15.18 7.96 5.80
CA LEU A 212 -14.30 6.99 5.12
C LEU A 212 -13.45 7.63 4.04
N ASN A 213 -13.99 8.62 3.28
CA ASN A 213 -13.21 9.33 2.25
C ASN A 213 -12.07 10.14 2.85
N GLU A 214 -12.24 10.74 4.03
CA GLU A 214 -11.19 11.48 4.71
C GLU A 214 -10.08 10.55 5.22
N TYR A 215 -10.42 9.40 5.80
CA TYR A 215 -9.43 8.37 6.15
C TYR A 215 -8.64 7.88 4.93
N ARG A 216 -9.32 7.54 3.83
CA ARG A 216 -8.70 7.18 2.55
C ARG A 216 -7.83 8.31 2.00
N GLY A 217 -8.29 9.56 2.17
CA GLY A 217 -7.59 10.76 1.75
C GLY A 217 -6.23 10.94 2.41
N ARG A 218 -6.07 10.52 3.68
CA ARG A 218 -4.78 10.54 4.38
C ARG A 218 -3.75 9.61 3.72
N TYR A 219 -4.15 8.41 3.33
CA TYR A 219 -3.27 7.50 2.58
C TYR A 219 -2.95 8.02 1.19
N ARG A 220 -3.97 8.55 0.47
CA ARG A 220 -3.74 9.19 -0.83
C ARG A 220 -2.74 10.33 -0.72
N TYR A 221 -2.84 11.13 0.34
CA TYR A 221 -1.96 12.24 0.58
C TYR A 221 -0.50 11.78 0.69
N ASN A 222 -0.18 10.82 1.54
CA ASN A 222 1.19 10.32 1.67
C ASN A 222 1.71 9.74 0.34
N LEU A 223 0.85 9.10 -0.45
CA LEU A 223 1.19 8.57 -1.77
C LEU A 223 1.26 9.65 -2.88
N MET A 224 0.99 10.93 -2.59
CA MET A 224 1.33 12.03 -3.50
C MET A 224 2.83 12.32 -3.50
N ASP A 225 3.55 11.98 -2.43
CA ASP A 225 4.99 12.17 -2.34
C ASP A 225 5.76 11.21 -3.25
N ALA A 226 6.66 11.75 -4.06
CA ALA A 226 7.42 10.96 -5.02
C ALA A 226 8.41 10.00 -4.37
N ASN A 227 9.01 10.40 -3.23
CA ASN A 227 9.98 9.55 -2.50
C ASN A 227 9.26 8.36 -1.85
N VAL A 228 8.05 8.58 -1.32
CA VAL A 228 7.21 7.51 -0.76
C VAL A 228 6.85 6.50 -1.86
N ARG A 229 6.41 6.97 -3.03
CA ARG A 229 6.07 6.06 -4.15
C ARG A 229 7.28 5.29 -4.66
N ALA A 230 8.43 5.96 -4.83
CA ALA A 230 9.66 5.30 -5.28
C ALA A 230 10.10 4.22 -4.28
N PHE A 231 10.13 4.56 -2.98
CA PHE A 231 10.45 3.62 -1.92
C PHE A 231 9.50 2.41 -1.90
N SER A 232 8.19 2.66 -1.93
CA SER A 232 7.19 1.60 -1.85
C SER A 232 7.17 0.66 -3.06
N SER A 233 7.60 1.14 -4.23
CA SER A 233 7.72 0.31 -5.43
C SER A 233 8.94 -0.61 -5.43
N GLU A 234 10.01 -0.25 -4.70
CA GLU A 234 11.29 -0.95 -4.70
C GLU A 234 11.58 -1.74 -3.43
N VAL A 235 10.88 -1.47 -2.34
CA VAL A 235 11.13 -2.08 -1.02
C VAL A 235 9.86 -2.78 -0.53
N ALA A 236 9.98 -4.06 -0.20
CA ALA A 236 8.88 -4.83 0.37
C ALA A 236 8.43 -4.24 1.72
N GLN A 237 7.13 -4.06 1.89
CA GLN A 237 6.52 -3.41 3.04
C GLN A 237 5.95 -4.42 4.03
N ILE A 238 6.18 -4.21 5.32
CA ILE A 238 5.49 -4.87 6.44
C ILE A 238 4.84 -3.76 7.25
N TRP A 239 3.54 -3.63 7.17
CA TRP A 239 2.81 -2.60 7.90
C TRP A 239 2.12 -3.17 9.13
N GLN A 240 2.23 -2.44 10.20
CA GLN A 240 1.43 -2.52 11.42
C GLN A 240 0.61 -1.23 11.50
N TRP A 241 -0.47 -1.20 12.25
CA TRP A 241 -1.15 0.04 12.60
C TRP A 241 -0.89 0.40 14.07
N ASP A 242 -1.09 1.67 14.42
CA ASP A 242 -1.10 2.14 15.79
C ASP A 242 -2.39 2.96 16.05
N ASP A 243 -2.37 4.01 16.81
CA ASP A 243 -3.59 4.72 17.19
C ASP A 243 -4.02 5.80 16.20
N HIS A 244 -3.08 6.49 15.58
CA HIS A 244 -3.40 7.61 14.69
C HIS A 244 -4.04 7.19 13.35
N GLU A 245 -4.07 5.91 13.03
CA GLU A 245 -4.95 5.40 11.98
C GLU A 245 -6.43 5.55 12.31
N VAL A 246 -6.75 5.80 13.60
CA VAL A 246 -8.12 6.08 14.08
C VAL A 246 -8.17 7.45 14.76
N THR A 247 -7.50 7.59 15.91
CA THR A 247 -7.41 8.83 16.69
C THR A 247 -6.35 8.66 17.79
N ASN A 248 -5.71 9.77 18.19
CA ASN A 248 -4.68 9.77 19.25
C ASN A 248 -5.09 8.96 20.48
N ASN A 249 -4.20 8.10 20.92
CA ASN A 249 -4.40 7.19 22.05
C ASN A 249 -5.66 6.30 21.91
N TYR A 250 -5.91 5.80 20.69
CA TYR A 250 -7.02 4.89 20.42
C TYR A 250 -6.96 3.62 21.29
N SER A 251 -8.08 3.30 21.87
CA SER A 251 -8.43 2.02 22.50
C SER A 251 -9.94 1.85 22.42
N SER A 252 -10.46 0.65 22.65
CA SER A 252 -11.90 0.37 22.59
C SER A 252 -12.76 1.25 23.54
N SER A 253 -12.16 1.80 24.61
CA SER A 253 -12.82 2.68 25.59
C SER A 253 -12.60 4.17 25.32
N LYS A 254 -11.97 4.54 24.20
CA LYS A 254 -11.73 5.95 23.86
C LYS A 254 -13.03 6.74 23.78
N SER A 255 -13.04 7.93 24.39
CA SER A 255 -14.16 8.87 24.31
C SER A 255 -13.73 10.17 23.63
N LEU A 256 -14.55 10.64 22.71
CA LEU A 256 -14.38 11.93 22.02
C LEU A 256 -15.40 12.99 22.46
N LEU A 257 -16.20 12.72 23.50
CA LEU A 257 -17.25 13.63 23.93
C LEU A 257 -16.75 15.04 24.27
N GLY A 258 -15.56 15.16 24.85
CA GLY A 258 -14.92 16.44 25.17
C GLY A 258 -14.05 17.04 24.08
N ASN A 259 -13.87 16.36 22.94
CA ASN A 259 -13.00 16.83 21.87
C ASN A 259 -13.79 17.62 20.82
N ALA A 260 -13.66 18.95 20.81
CA ALA A 260 -14.38 19.84 19.91
C ALA A 260 -13.97 19.72 18.43
N ALA A 261 -12.82 19.10 18.12
CA ALA A 261 -12.36 18.91 16.75
C ALA A 261 -13.21 17.89 15.97
N TYR A 262 -13.92 17.00 16.66
CA TYR A 262 -14.79 15.99 16.08
C TYR A 262 -16.27 16.39 16.18
N THR A 263 -16.98 16.23 15.09
CA THR A 263 -18.46 16.23 15.05
C THR A 263 -18.98 14.83 15.34
N GLU A 264 -18.36 13.80 14.72
CA GLU A 264 -18.65 12.41 15.01
C GLU A 264 -18.00 12.00 16.34
N LYS A 265 -18.82 11.55 17.29
CA LYS A 265 -18.37 11.12 18.62
C LYS A 265 -18.33 9.60 18.79
N ASN A 266 -18.90 8.87 17.85
CA ASN A 266 -18.91 7.42 17.87
C ASN A 266 -17.54 6.87 17.44
N VAL A 267 -16.71 6.51 18.42
CA VAL A 267 -15.35 6.00 18.19
C VAL A 267 -15.37 4.64 17.46
N GLU A 268 -16.37 3.80 17.72
CA GLU A 268 -16.49 2.50 17.00
C GLU A 268 -16.71 2.70 15.50
N LEU A 269 -17.52 3.71 15.13
CA LEU A 269 -17.74 4.06 13.73
C LEU A 269 -16.46 4.63 13.09
N LEU A 270 -15.72 5.47 13.81
CA LEU A 270 -14.44 5.99 13.35
C LEU A 270 -13.41 4.85 13.18
N THR A 271 -13.37 3.92 14.12
CA THR A 271 -12.52 2.72 14.06
C THR A 271 -12.84 1.88 12.82
N ALA A 272 -14.13 1.59 12.58
CA ALA A 272 -14.53 0.83 11.41
C ALA A 272 -14.11 1.50 10.09
N ARG A 273 -14.18 2.84 10.02
CA ARG A 273 -13.74 3.63 8.87
C ARG A 273 -12.23 3.63 8.72
N GLY A 274 -11.49 3.88 9.81
CA GLY A 274 -10.02 3.88 9.85
C GLY A 274 -9.46 2.51 9.47
N GLN A 275 -9.95 1.45 10.10
CA GLN A 275 -9.55 0.08 9.83
C GLN A 275 -9.84 -0.34 8.38
N ARG A 276 -11.00 0.02 7.85
CA ARG A 276 -11.32 -0.22 6.45
C ARG A 276 -10.34 0.49 5.52
N ALA A 277 -10.05 1.76 5.76
CA ALA A 277 -9.09 2.51 4.96
C ALA A 277 -7.68 1.89 5.06
N PHE A 278 -7.24 1.51 6.28
CA PHE A 278 -5.98 0.79 6.47
C PHE A 278 -5.93 -0.50 5.64
N MET A 279 -6.96 -1.34 5.76
CA MET A 279 -7.03 -2.60 5.02
C MET A 279 -7.11 -2.41 3.50
N GLU A 280 -7.62 -1.28 3.00
CA GLU A 280 -7.65 -0.97 1.58
C GLU A 280 -6.28 -0.50 1.06
N TYR A 281 -5.48 0.19 1.86
CA TYR A 281 -4.22 0.81 1.44
C TYR A 281 -2.97 0.01 1.81
N ALA A 282 -3.00 -0.74 2.90
CA ALA A 282 -1.87 -1.54 3.32
C ALA A 282 -1.61 -2.71 2.35
N PRO A 283 -0.36 -2.93 1.92
CA PRO A 283 -0.02 -4.05 1.05
C PRO A 283 0.14 -5.35 1.86
N ILE A 284 -0.86 -5.67 2.67
CA ILE A 284 -0.87 -6.83 3.57
C ILE A 284 -1.77 -7.94 3.04
N ARG A 285 -1.46 -9.19 3.42
CA ARG A 285 -2.27 -10.35 3.10
C ARG A 285 -3.50 -10.40 4.01
N PRO A 286 -4.74 -10.36 3.46
CA PRO A 286 -5.92 -10.51 4.28
C PRO A 286 -6.06 -11.95 4.75
N PHE A 287 -6.54 -12.12 5.98
CA PHE A 287 -7.00 -13.41 6.46
C PHE A 287 -8.35 -13.75 5.86
N GLY A 288 -8.82 -14.99 6.07
CA GLY A 288 -10.13 -15.42 5.56
C GLY A 288 -11.29 -14.53 6.03
N ALA A 289 -12.47 -14.73 5.47
CA ALA A 289 -13.64 -13.85 5.69
C ALA A 289 -14.01 -13.63 7.16
N ALA A 290 -13.76 -14.62 8.03
CA ALA A 290 -14.06 -14.54 9.46
C ALA A 290 -13.10 -13.59 10.22
N GLU A 291 -11.90 -13.35 9.69
CA GLU A 291 -10.86 -12.51 10.30
C GLU A 291 -10.31 -11.49 9.29
N SER A 292 -11.14 -11.01 8.40
CA SER A 292 -10.71 -10.13 7.29
C SER A 292 -10.03 -8.84 7.73
N GLN A 293 -10.22 -8.45 8.99
CA GLN A 293 -9.65 -7.24 9.60
C GLN A 293 -8.45 -7.53 10.52
N ARG A 294 -8.03 -8.77 10.64
CA ARG A 294 -6.89 -9.17 11.46
C ARG A 294 -5.60 -8.57 10.92
N ILE A 295 -4.87 -7.87 11.77
CA ILE A 295 -3.59 -7.21 11.43
C ILE A 295 -2.41 -8.04 11.94
N TYR A 296 -2.51 -8.62 13.15
CA TYR A 296 -1.42 -9.40 13.74
C TYR A 296 -1.15 -10.67 12.94
N ARG A 297 0.14 -10.91 12.67
CA ARG A 297 0.60 -12.01 11.83
C ARG A 297 2.10 -12.24 11.98
N VAL A 298 2.59 -13.40 11.55
CA VAL A 298 4.03 -13.68 11.46
C VAL A 298 4.46 -13.75 10.01
N LEU A 299 5.62 -13.16 9.72
CA LEU A 299 6.22 -13.09 8.40
C LEU A 299 7.65 -13.61 8.47
N PRO A 300 7.87 -14.89 8.14
CA PRO A 300 9.21 -15.46 8.06
C PRO A 300 10.06 -14.76 7.00
N GLN A 301 11.22 -14.28 7.42
CA GLN A 301 12.22 -13.64 6.54
C GLN A 301 13.41 -14.58 6.28
N GLY A 302 13.08 -15.78 5.88
CA GLY A 302 14.05 -16.84 5.61
C GLY A 302 14.58 -17.52 6.88
N PRO A 303 15.82 -18.04 6.85
CA PRO A 303 16.38 -18.77 8.00
C PRO A 303 16.91 -17.85 9.11
N LEU A 304 16.87 -16.51 8.93
CA LEU A 304 17.53 -15.56 9.83
C LEU A 304 16.59 -14.88 10.80
N ALA A 305 15.32 -14.65 10.43
CA ALA A 305 14.41 -13.87 11.24
C ALA A 305 12.95 -14.21 10.94
N ASP A 306 12.12 -14.08 11.97
CA ASP A 306 10.67 -14.00 11.87
C ASP A 306 10.21 -12.64 12.39
N VAL A 307 9.34 -11.96 11.62
CA VAL A 307 8.75 -10.69 12.04
C VAL A 307 7.35 -10.96 12.57
N PHE A 308 7.17 -10.79 13.87
CA PHE A 308 5.87 -10.85 14.53
C PHE A 308 5.27 -9.45 14.54
N VAL A 309 4.26 -9.25 13.71
CA VAL A 309 3.47 -8.01 13.68
C VAL A 309 2.35 -8.14 14.70
N LEU A 310 2.31 -7.25 15.68
CA LEU A 310 1.32 -7.25 16.75
C LEU A 310 0.29 -6.15 16.53
N ASP A 311 -0.95 -6.41 16.93
CA ASP A 311 -2.00 -5.40 16.99
C ASP A 311 -2.12 -4.88 18.44
N MET A 312 -1.49 -3.75 18.71
CA MET A 312 -1.44 -3.14 20.03
C MET A 312 -2.68 -2.30 20.36
N ARG A 313 -3.66 -2.23 19.46
CA ARG A 313 -4.79 -1.30 19.57
C ARG A 313 -6.16 -1.96 19.62
N SER A 314 -6.42 -2.98 18.77
CA SER A 314 -7.76 -3.58 18.67
C SER A 314 -8.18 -4.40 19.88
N TYR A 315 -7.22 -5.01 20.57
CA TYR A 315 -7.49 -6.01 21.60
C TYR A 315 -7.13 -5.56 23.01
N ARG A 316 -6.59 -4.36 23.15
CA ARG A 316 -6.14 -3.84 24.44
C ARG A 316 -7.30 -3.30 25.27
N GLY A 317 -7.11 -3.31 26.57
CA GLY A 317 -7.92 -2.57 27.53
C GLY A 317 -7.77 -1.04 27.36
N PRO A 318 -8.50 -0.25 28.18
CA PRO A 318 -8.49 1.20 28.07
C PRO A 318 -7.12 1.80 28.35
N ASN A 319 -6.84 2.97 27.74
CA ASN A 319 -5.72 3.80 28.13
C ASN A 319 -6.01 4.47 29.47
N THR A 320 -5.33 4.00 30.50
CA THR A 320 -5.44 4.51 31.87
C THR A 320 -4.08 5.03 32.34
N THR A 321 -3.99 5.37 33.64
CA THR A 321 -2.70 5.71 34.27
C THR A 321 -1.75 4.51 34.39
N ASN A 322 -2.20 3.30 34.03
CA ASN A 322 -1.48 2.01 34.12
C ASN A 322 -0.96 1.69 35.55
N LEU A 323 -1.73 2.10 36.56
CA LEU A 323 -1.43 1.87 37.97
C LEU A 323 -2.36 0.80 38.57
N GLN A 324 -2.95 -0.06 37.76
CA GLN A 324 -3.80 -1.15 38.24
C GLN A 324 -2.95 -2.15 39.03
N THR A 325 -3.46 -2.52 40.22
CA THR A 325 -2.78 -3.45 41.11
C THR A 325 -3.20 -4.91 40.93
N GLN A 326 -4.20 -5.16 40.10
CA GLN A 326 -4.74 -6.49 39.82
C GLN A 326 -4.96 -6.65 38.33
N GLU A 327 -4.74 -7.86 37.83
CA GLU A 327 -5.03 -8.23 36.45
C GLU A 327 -6.55 -8.20 36.20
N SER A 328 -6.94 -7.60 35.06
CA SER A 328 -8.33 -7.51 34.60
C SER A 328 -8.33 -7.17 33.11
N ALA A 329 -9.49 -7.13 32.48
CA ALA A 329 -9.60 -6.66 31.10
C ALA A 329 -9.03 -5.25 30.89
N ASP A 330 -8.97 -4.42 31.95
CA ASP A 330 -8.38 -3.09 31.90
C ASP A 330 -6.84 -3.10 31.86
N THR A 331 -6.20 -4.23 32.14
CA THR A 331 -4.73 -4.38 32.10
C THR A 331 -4.25 -5.11 30.84
N ASP A 332 -5.16 -5.56 29.98
CA ASP A 332 -4.81 -6.26 28.74
C ASP A 332 -4.12 -5.31 27.75
N LEU A 333 -2.96 -5.72 27.23
CA LEU A 333 -2.25 -4.99 26.17
C LEU A 333 -2.40 -5.65 24.80
N LEU A 334 -2.25 -6.95 24.74
CA LEU A 334 -2.33 -7.71 23.49
C LEU A 334 -3.70 -8.37 23.29
N GLY A 335 -4.41 -8.56 24.38
CA GLY A 335 -5.61 -9.38 24.41
C GLY A 335 -5.34 -10.88 24.23
N ARG A 336 -6.24 -11.66 24.78
CA ARG A 336 -6.13 -13.13 24.79
C ARG A 336 -5.96 -13.78 23.40
N PRO A 337 -6.65 -13.32 22.34
CA PRO A 337 -6.49 -13.93 21.02
C PRO A 337 -5.07 -13.88 20.46
N GLN A 338 -4.32 -12.80 20.74
CA GLN A 338 -2.93 -12.68 20.28
C GLN A 338 -1.95 -13.46 21.15
N ILE A 339 -2.24 -13.57 22.45
CA ILE A 339 -1.39 -14.35 23.38
C ILE A 339 -1.50 -15.85 23.09
N GLU A 340 -2.70 -16.32 22.75
CA GLU A 340 -2.94 -17.72 22.39
C GLU A 340 -2.43 -18.06 20.98
N TRP A 341 -2.38 -17.12 20.08
CA TRP A 341 -1.83 -17.29 18.74
C TRP A 341 -0.31 -17.39 18.75
#